data_0a301711b94ea925bf1a332b52e16777
#
_entry.id   0a301711b94ea925bf1a332b52e16777
#
_cell.length_a   1.000
_cell.length_b   1.000
_cell.length_c   1.000
_cell.angle_alpha   90.00
_cell.angle_beta   90.00
_cell.angle_gamma   90.00
#
_symmetry.space_group_name_H-M   'P 1'
#
loop_
_entity.id
_entity.type
_entity.pdbx_description
1 polymer ?
#
loop_
_entity_poly.entity_id
_entity_poly.type
_entity_poly.pdbx_seq_one_letter_code
_entity_poly.pdbx_strand_id
1 'polypeptide(L)'
;MPEFRTITDGLHFPEGPIAMPDGSILLVEIEAGNLTRVQPNGTKEVIAHLGDGPNGAAIGPDGACYVCNNGGFNWAHNEEPGSMRPVGQADDYVTGRIERVDLETGEVTRLYDSCNGNRLSGPNDIVFDAKGNMWFTDLGKAGARDLDRGAIYWAKPDGSEIREVIQPFTTPNGIGLSPDEKTLYVAETEGGRLFAYDIAGDGEVEKLPYPQSINGGRYVTSDTGMRRFDSLAVEASGNVCVATLFTGGITVAKPEGGTLEFVETGDGYTTNICFGGENLQKAYITLSWQGLLVECDWPRPGLALNFLNK
;
A
#
# COMPACT_ATOMS: atom_id res chain seq x y z
N MET A 1 -21.61 12.00 -4.87
CA MET A 1 -20.32 11.31 -5.13
C MET A 1 -19.29 12.41 -5.32
N PRO A 2 -18.06 12.26 -4.84
CA PRO A 2 -17.02 13.25 -5.13
C PRO A 2 -16.76 13.34 -6.63
N GLU A 3 -16.40 14.53 -7.10
CA GLU A 3 -15.98 14.75 -8.48
C GLU A 3 -14.48 14.49 -8.58
N PHE A 4 -14.07 13.56 -9.44
CA PHE A 4 -12.66 13.23 -9.64
C PHE A 4 -12.07 14.11 -10.73
N ARG A 5 -10.89 14.66 -10.44
CA ARG A 5 -10.06 15.41 -11.39
C ARG A 5 -8.79 14.63 -11.67
N THR A 6 -8.50 14.35 -12.94
CA THR A 6 -7.23 13.75 -13.36
C THR A 6 -6.11 14.77 -13.19
N ILE A 7 -5.05 14.38 -12.47
CA ILE A 7 -3.81 15.16 -12.32
C ILE A 7 -2.85 14.81 -13.46
N THR A 8 -2.66 13.52 -13.71
CA THR A 8 -1.80 13.02 -14.80
C THR A 8 -2.29 11.66 -15.29
N ASP A 9 -1.87 11.30 -16.49
CA ASP A 9 -2.15 10.04 -17.16
C ASP A 9 -0.88 9.36 -17.68
N GLY A 10 -0.99 8.21 -18.35
CA GLY A 10 0.13 7.49 -18.93
C GLY A 10 1.16 7.03 -17.89
N LEU A 11 0.70 6.69 -16.69
CA LEU A 11 1.47 6.02 -15.66
C LEU A 11 1.45 4.50 -15.87
N HIS A 12 2.52 3.83 -15.53
CA HIS A 12 2.72 2.40 -15.72
C HIS A 12 2.32 1.60 -14.48
N PHE A 13 1.01 1.42 -14.26
CA PHE A 13 0.40 0.80 -13.10
C PHE A 13 0.81 1.50 -11.80
N PRO A 14 0.32 2.73 -11.57
CA PRO A 14 0.71 3.58 -10.43
C PRO A 14 0.25 2.99 -9.11
N GLU A 15 1.10 3.07 -8.08
CA GLU A 15 0.86 2.62 -6.71
C GLU A 15 1.60 3.49 -5.69
N GLY A 16 1.36 3.25 -4.39
CA GLY A 16 2.06 3.88 -3.28
C GLY A 16 2.07 5.41 -3.29
N PRO A 17 0.94 6.10 -3.51
CA PRO A 17 0.94 7.56 -3.60
C PRO A 17 1.22 8.21 -2.25
N ILE A 18 2.07 9.24 -2.23
CA ILE A 18 2.42 10.03 -1.06
C ILE A 18 2.22 11.50 -1.40
N ALA A 19 1.29 12.17 -0.73
CA ALA A 19 1.04 13.60 -0.90
C ALA A 19 2.10 14.43 -0.14
N MET A 20 3.05 15.00 -0.87
CA MET A 20 4.15 15.76 -0.31
C MET A 20 3.72 17.16 0.14
N PRO A 21 4.41 17.77 1.14
CA PRO A 21 4.07 19.10 1.66
C PRO A 21 4.14 20.23 0.61
N ASP A 22 4.93 20.04 -0.46
CA ASP A 22 5.05 20.99 -1.58
C ASP A 22 3.89 20.88 -2.59
N GLY A 23 2.94 19.95 -2.36
CA GLY A 23 1.80 19.69 -3.22
C GLY A 23 2.09 18.71 -4.36
N SER A 24 3.32 18.23 -4.51
CA SER A 24 3.63 17.14 -5.43
C SER A 24 3.17 15.80 -4.85
N ILE A 25 3.01 14.79 -5.71
CA ILE A 25 2.72 13.42 -5.31
C ILE A 25 3.90 12.54 -5.72
N LEU A 26 4.52 11.87 -4.74
CA LEU A 26 5.39 10.74 -5.06
C LEU A 26 4.52 9.50 -5.24
N LEU A 27 4.86 8.67 -6.20
CA LEU A 27 4.23 7.37 -6.42
C LEU A 27 5.22 6.42 -7.09
N VAL A 28 4.94 5.13 -7.03
CA VAL A 28 5.68 4.16 -7.81
C VAL A 28 4.91 3.78 -9.07
N GLU A 29 5.64 3.37 -10.10
CA GLU A 29 5.09 2.78 -11.31
C GLU A 29 5.57 1.33 -11.37
N ILE A 30 4.70 0.38 -11.01
CA ILE A 30 5.11 -1.02 -10.78
C ILE A 30 5.67 -1.63 -12.05
N GLU A 31 5.01 -1.44 -13.18
CA GLU A 31 5.42 -2.03 -14.46
C GLU A 31 6.71 -1.40 -15.01
N ALA A 32 6.87 -0.09 -14.82
CA ALA A 32 8.08 0.62 -15.26
C ALA A 32 9.27 0.50 -14.29
N GLY A 33 9.02 0.04 -13.05
CA GLY A 33 10.06 -0.06 -12.02
C GLY A 33 10.56 1.28 -11.49
N ASN A 34 9.73 2.31 -11.47
CA ASN A 34 10.13 3.68 -11.13
C ASN A 34 9.53 4.18 -9.82
N LEU A 35 10.27 5.06 -9.13
CA LEU A 35 9.73 6.05 -8.20
C LEU A 35 9.60 7.36 -8.96
N THR A 36 8.37 7.86 -9.10
CA THR A 36 8.03 9.03 -9.92
C THR A 36 7.41 10.13 -9.04
N ARG A 37 7.83 11.38 -9.28
CA ARG A 37 7.20 12.57 -8.71
C ARG A 37 6.27 13.19 -9.75
N VAL A 38 5.01 13.42 -9.35
CA VAL A 38 4.01 14.12 -10.14
C VAL A 38 3.79 15.50 -9.55
N GLN A 39 4.05 16.53 -10.32
CA GLN A 39 3.83 17.93 -9.91
C GLN A 39 2.33 18.28 -9.96
N PRO A 40 1.87 19.34 -9.23
CA PRO A 40 0.46 19.74 -9.26
C PRO A 40 -0.10 20.09 -10.65
N ASN A 41 0.78 20.40 -11.59
CA ASN A 41 0.42 20.66 -12.99
C ASN A 41 0.42 19.40 -13.87
N GLY A 42 0.61 18.21 -13.28
CA GLY A 42 0.65 16.91 -13.96
C GLY A 42 2.00 16.53 -14.59
N THR A 43 3.04 17.37 -14.49
CA THR A 43 4.38 17.03 -15.01
C THR A 43 4.98 15.90 -14.17
N LYS A 44 5.57 14.91 -14.83
CA LYS A 44 6.20 13.74 -14.23
C LYS A 44 7.71 13.84 -14.25
N GLU A 45 8.35 13.41 -13.16
CA GLU A 45 9.80 13.30 -13.02
C GLU A 45 10.14 11.96 -12.37
N VAL A 46 10.96 11.15 -13.03
CA VAL A 46 11.48 9.90 -12.42
C VAL A 46 12.60 10.27 -11.46
N ILE A 47 12.40 9.97 -10.17
CA ILE A 47 13.38 10.21 -9.10
C ILE A 47 14.41 9.08 -9.05
N ALA A 48 13.97 7.84 -9.20
CA ALA A 48 14.84 6.67 -9.17
C ALA A 48 14.24 5.53 -10.00
N HIS A 49 15.12 4.70 -10.58
CA HIS A 49 14.73 3.44 -11.18
C HIS A 49 15.10 2.30 -10.22
N LEU A 50 14.07 1.63 -9.68
CA LEU A 50 14.21 0.54 -8.72
C LEU A 50 14.24 -0.84 -9.41
N GLY A 51 13.71 -0.90 -10.64
CA GLY A 51 13.53 -2.17 -11.36
C GLY A 51 12.45 -3.05 -10.73
N ASP A 52 12.27 -4.22 -11.28
CA ASP A 52 11.33 -5.26 -10.86
C ASP A 52 9.89 -4.72 -10.59
N GLY A 53 9.47 -4.63 -9.33
CA GLY A 53 8.10 -4.25 -8.98
C GLY A 53 8.00 -3.40 -7.70
N PRO A 54 8.41 -2.11 -7.71
CA PRO A 54 8.13 -1.21 -6.60
C PRO A 54 6.62 -1.10 -6.42
N ASN A 55 6.16 -1.14 -5.16
CA ASN A 55 4.74 -1.20 -4.83
C ASN A 55 4.39 -0.12 -3.78
N GLY A 56 4.20 -0.46 -2.51
CA GLY A 56 3.94 0.51 -1.47
C GLY A 56 5.15 1.38 -1.14
N ALA A 57 4.90 2.63 -0.74
CA ALA A 57 5.95 3.58 -0.40
C ALA A 57 5.55 4.47 0.78
N ALA A 58 6.54 4.86 1.61
CA ALA A 58 6.36 5.79 2.72
C ALA A 58 7.60 6.64 2.97
N ILE A 59 7.42 7.84 3.51
CA ILE A 59 8.55 8.68 3.96
C ILE A 59 8.98 8.24 5.35
N GLY A 60 10.27 7.98 5.52
CA GLY A 60 10.86 7.58 6.79
C GLY A 60 11.40 8.73 7.63
N PRO A 61 11.96 8.42 8.83
CA PRO A 61 12.41 9.40 9.79
C PRO A 61 13.60 10.25 9.33
N ASP A 62 14.31 9.82 8.32
CA ASP A 62 15.44 10.52 7.69
C ASP A 62 15.06 11.32 6.44
N GLY A 63 13.74 11.39 6.12
CA GLY A 63 13.21 12.08 4.96
C GLY A 63 13.36 11.34 3.62
N ALA A 64 13.95 10.13 3.63
CA ALA A 64 14.02 9.28 2.44
C ALA A 64 12.70 8.56 2.18
N CYS A 65 12.50 8.09 0.96
CA CYS A 65 11.37 7.24 0.59
C CYS A 65 11.76 5.76 0.75
N TYR A 66 10.95 5.01 1.50
CA TYR A 66 11.09 3.57 1.68
C TYR A 66 10.07 2.86 0.83
N VAL A 67 10.51 1.89 0.05
CA VAL A 67 9.70 1.23 -0.98
C VAL A 67 9.69 -0.28 -0.74
N CYS A 68 8.50 -0.85 -0.71
CA CYS A 68 8.28 -2.27 -0.85
C CYS A 68 8.45 -2.66 -2.33
N ASN A 69 9.43 -3.51 -2.64
CA ASN A 69 9.60 -4.03 -3.99
C ASN A 69 9.20 -5.51 -4.01
N ASN A 70 8.17 -5.85 -4.76
CA ASN A 70 7.59 -7.18 -4.79
C ASN A 70 8.35 -8.16 -5.70
N GLY A 71 9.40 -7.72 -6.39
CA GLY A 71 10.21 -8.55 -7.30
C GLY A 71 9.60 -8.72 -8.69
N GLY A 72 8.52 -8.02 -9.02
CA GLY A 72 7.98 -7.92 -10.37
C GLY A 72 6.85 -8.89 -10.71
N PHE A 73 6.16 -8.54 -11.79
CA PHE A 73 5.07 -9.29 -12.39
C PHE A 73 5.28 -9.46 -13.90
N ASN A 74 4.68 -10.49 -14.46
CA ASN A 74 4.37 -10.54 -15.89
C ASN A 74 3.12 -9.69 -16.14
N TRP A 75 3.08 -9.01 -17.28
CA TRP A 75 2.03 -8.03 -17.61
C TRP A 75 1.23 -8.44 -18.83
N ALA A 76 -0.08 -8.24 -18.76
CA ALA A 76 -0.96 -8.25 -19.93
C ALA A 76 -1.34 -6.80 -20.26
N HIS A 77 -1.07 -6.41 -21.51
CA HIS A 77 -1.52 -5.15 -22.08
C HIS A 77 -2.76 -5.46 -22.94
N ASN A 78 -3.86 -4.77 -22.68
CA ASN A 78 -5.09 -4.94 -23.44
C ASN A 78 -5.09 -4.04 -24.67
N GLU A 79 -6.07 -4.29 -25.59
CA GLU A 79 -6.20 -3.53 -26.86
C GLU A 79 -6.58 -2.07 -26.63
N GLU A 80 -7.18 -1.72 -25.49
CA GLU A 80 -7.49 -0.35 -25.11
C GLU A 80 -6.23 0.37 -24.60
N PRO A 81 -5.92 1.57 -25.12
CA PRO A 81 -4.76 2.34 -24.68
C PRO A 81 -4.75 2.55 -23.17
N GLY A 82 -3.62 2.25 -22.52
CA GLY A 82 -3.38 2.45 -21.09
C GLY A 82 -3.92 1.35 -20.19
N SER A 83 -4.63 0.33 -20.70
CA SER A 83 -5.10 -0.75 -19.86
C SER A 83 -4.06 -1.86 -19.71
N MET A 84 -3.57 -2.07 -18.48
CA MET A 84 -2.60 -3.11 -18.14
C MET A 84 -2.96 -3.77 -16.82
N ARG A 85 -2.56 -5.02 -16.65
CA ARG A 85 -2.73 -5.76 -15.39
C ARG A 85 -1.64 -6.80 -15.17
N PRO A 86 -1.29 -7.10 -13.91
CA PRO A 86 -0.42 -8.21 -13.60
C PRO A 86 -1.10 -9.55 -13.93
N VAL A 87 -0.34 -10.50 -14.47
CA VAL A 87 -0.83 -11.85 -14.84
C VAL A 87 -0.03 -12.97 -14.20
N GLY A 88 0.73 -12.69 -13.18
CA GLY A 88 1.52 -13.64 -12.42
C GLY A 88 2.90 -13.10 -12.09
N GLN A 89 3.67 -13.90 -11.39
CA GLN A 89 5.05 -13.61 -11.03
C GLN A 89 5.92 -13.40 -12.28
N ALA A 90 6.86 -12.46 -12.23
CA ALA A 90 7.82 -12.24 -13.31
C ALA A 90 8.67 -13.51 -13.56
N ASP A 91 9.00 -13.77 -14.82
CA ASP A 91 9.78 -14.97 -15.20
C ASP A 91 11.22 -14.93 -14.64
N ASP A 92 11.76 -13.75 -14.41
CA ASP A 92 13.07 -13.47 -13.84
C ASP A 92 13.06 -13.15 -12.33
N TYR A 93 11.94 -13.39 -11.68
CA TYR A 93 11.78 -13.16 -10.25
C TYR A 93 12.84 -13.85 -9.40
N VAL A 94 13.47 -13.11 -8.49
CA VAL A 94 14.47 -13.65 -7.55
C VAL A 94 13.98 -13.57 -6.11
N THR A 95 13.55 -12.39 -5.66
CA THR A 95 13.07 -12.12 -4.29
C THR A 95 12.40 -10.75 -4.22
N GLY A 96 11.50 -10.60 -3.25
CA GLY A 96 11.06 -9.27 -2.83
C GLY A 96 12.09 -8.60 -1.92
N ARG A 97 11.95 -7.29 -1.71
CA ARG A 97 12.88 -6.53 -0.89
C ARG A 97 12.28 -5.20 -0.39
N ILE A 98 12.92 -4.63 0.64
CA ILE A 98 12.69 -3.26 1.08
C ILE A 98 13.86 -2.40 0.64
N GLU A 99 13.58 -1.29 -0.01
CA GLU A 99 14.56 -0.35 -0.54
C GLU A 99 14.36 1.05 0.07
N ARG A 100 15.47 1.75 0.32
CA ARG A 100 15.51 3.15 0.71
C ARG A 100 16.00 3.98 -0.46
N VAL A 101 15.26 5.03 -0.80
CA VAL A 101 15.59 5.95 -1.89
C VAL A 101 15.85 7.33 -1.32
N ASP A 102 17.03 7.86 -1.55
CA ASP A 102 17.36 9.25 -1.28
C ASP A 102 16.68 10.13 -2.32
N LEU A 103 15.80 11.04 -1.89
CA LEU A 103 14.97 11.83 -2.79
C LEU A 103 15.72 13.00 -3.47
N GLU A 104 16.92 13.33 -2.99
CA GLU A 104 17.76 14.38 -3.60
C GLU A 104 18.69 13.81 -4.67
N THR A 105 19.24 12.62 -4.41
CA THR A 105 20.25 12.01 -5.28
C THR A 105 19.70 10.90 -6.18
N GLY A 106 18.55 10.33 -5.82
CA GLY A 106 17.99 9.13 -6.46
C GLY A 106 18.74 7.84 -6.10
N GLU A 107 19.66 7.88 -5.12
CA GLU A 107 20.41 6.69 -4.69
C GLU A 107 19.48 5.68 -4.04
N VAL A 108 19.57 4.41 -4.49
CA VAL A 108 18.77 3.30 -3.98
C VAL A 108 19.62 2.38 -3.14
N THR A 109 19.22 2.14 -1.90
CA THR A 109 19.87 1.21 -0.98
C THR A 109 18.92 0.08 -0.61
N ARG A 110 19.31 -1.18 -0.84
CA ARG A 110 18.57 -2.34 -0.35
C ARG A 110 18.80 -2.52 1.15
N LEU A 111 17.70 -2.57 1.92
CA LEU A 111 17.74 -2.74 3.38
C LEU A 111 17.49 -4.19 3.80
N TYR A 112 16.44 -4.80 3.26
CA TYR A 112 16.02 -6.16 3.60
C TYR A 112 15.58 -6.92 2.36
N ASP A 113 15.95 -8.20 2.26
CA ASP A 113 15.46 -9.16 1.27
C ASP A 113 15.12 -10.51 1.90
N SER A 114 15.31 -10.64 3.22
CA SER A 114 15.07 -11.87 3.97
C SER A 114 14.82 -11.61 5.45
N CYS A 115 14.12 -12.54 6.10
CA CYS A 115 13.89 -12.58 7.54
C CYS A 115 14.04 -14.02 8.03
N ASN A 116 14.81 -14.24 9.12
CA ASN A 116 15.04 -15.57 9.71
C ASN A 116 15.49 -16.64 8.71
N GLY A 117 16.23 -16.27 7.67
CA GLY A 117 16.71 -17.18 6.61
C GLY A 117 15.71 -17.46 5.50
N ASN A 118 14.49 -16.94 5.59
CA ASN A 118 13.48 -16.98 4.52
C ASN A 118 13.56 -15.71 3.68
N ARG A 119 13.47 -15.83 2.36
CA ARG A 119 13.39 -14.66 1.46
C ARG A 119 12.06 -13.94 1.66
N LEU A 120 12.06 -12.62 1.50
CA LEU A 120 10.84 -11.86 1.31
C LEU A 120 10.27 -12.25 -0.06
N SER A 121 8.96 -12.55 -0.12
CA SER A 121 8.33 -13.01 -1.36
C SER A 121 7.81 -11.84 -2.20
N GLY A 122 6.91 -11.05 -1.65
CA GLY A 122 6.29 -9.94 -2.35
C GLY A 122 5.91 -8.80 -1.43
N PRO A 123 6.89 -8.07 -0.82
CA PRO A 123 6.60 -6.87 -0.05
C PRO A 123 5.65 -5.96 -0.82
N ASN A 124 4.59 -5.51 -0.13
CA ASN A 124 3.49 -4.83 -0.81
C ASN A 124 3.28 -3.41 -0.30
N ASP A 125 2.85 -3.22 0.94
CA ASP A 125 2.57 -1.89 1.48
C ASP A 125 3.28 -1.64 2.81
N ILE A 126 3.47 -0.34 3.20
CA ILE A 126 4.36 0.06 4.29
C ILE A 126 3.83 1.30 5.02
N VAL A 127 3.97 1.31 6.35
CA VAL A 127 3.68 2.46 7.21
C VAL A 127 4.72 2.60 8.31
N PHE A 128 5.05 3.84 8.71
CA PHE A 128 5.95 4.14 9.82
C PHE A 128 5.18 4.47 11.11
N ASP A 129 5.59 3.89 12.23
CA ASP A 129 5.15 4.30 13.56
C ASP A 129 5.88 5.57 14.06
N ALA A 130 5.39 6.19 15.14
CA ALA A 130 5.97 7.40 15.71
C ALA A 130 7.40 7.21 16.25
N LYS A 131 7.85 5.97 16.46
CA LYS A 131 9.21 5.64 16.87
C LYS A 131 10.19 5.55 15.69
N GLY A 132 9.66 5.60 14.45
CA GLY A 132 10.41 5.49 13.22
C GLY A 132 10.65 4.05 12.75
N ASN A 133 9.90 3.08 13.26
CA ASN A 133 9.97 1.72 12.77
C ASN A 133 8.96 1.49 11.65
N MET A 134 9.27 0.58 10.75
CA MET A 134 8.39 0.18 9.64
C MET A 134 7.52 -1.00 10.04
N TRP A 135 6.25 -0.94 9.63
CA TRP A 135 5.36 -2.08 9.50
C TRP A 135 5.07 -2.28 8.02
N PHE A 136 5.25 -3.48 7.51
CA PHE A 136 4.97 -3.75 6.11
C PHE A 136 4.36 -5.13 5.89
N THR A 137 3.62 -5.25 4.81
CA THR A 137 3.03 -6.51 4.37
C THR A 137 3.89 -7.17 3.31
N ASP A 138 3.88 -8.48 3.28
CA ASP A 138 4.39 -9.31 2.19
C ASP A 138 3.23 -10.14 1.66
N LEU A 139 2.76 -9.82 0.48
CA LEU A 139 1.57 -10.44 -0.14
C LEU A 139 1.81 -11.92 -0.47
N GLY A 140 3.06 -12.31 -0.61
CA GLY A 140 3.44 -13.57 -1.23
C GLY A 140 3.45 -13.49 -2.75
N LYS A 141 3.62 -14.63 -3.40
CA LYS A 141 3.57 -14.76 -4.86
C LYS A 141 2.56 -15.83 -5.26
N ALA A 142 1.89 -15.58 -6.38
CA ALA A 142 0.95 -16.52 -6.98
C ALA A 142 1.59 -17.16 -8.20
N GLY A 143 1.75 -18.48 -8.15
CA GLY A 143 2.13 -19.29 -9.29
C GLY A 143 0.90 -19.83 -10.03
N ALA A 144 1.13 -20.66 -11.03
CA ALA A 144 0.04 -21.23 -11.84
C ALA A 144 -0.87 -22.19 -11.06
N ARG A 145 -0.40 -22.79 -9.98
CA ARG A 145 -1.10 -23.81 -9.17
C ARG A 145 -0.91 -23.66 -7.67
N ASP A 146 -0.17 -22.67 -7.22
CA ASP A 146 0.21 -22.43 -5.85
C ASP A 146 0.09 -20.94 -5.51
N LEU A 147 -0.03 -20.67 -4.22
CA LEU A 147 -0.06 -19.34 -3.65
C LEU A 147 0.80 -19.35 -2.39
N ASP A 148 1.83 -18.52 -2.35
CA ASP A 148 2.60 -18.31 -1.14
C ASP A 148 1.72 -17.74 -0.03
N ARG A 149 1.96 -18.21 1.18
CA ARG A 149 1.37 -17.58 2.37
C ARG A 149 2.20 -16.35 2.69
N GLY A 150 1.53 -15.20 2.66
CA GLY A 150 2.12 -13.93 3.00
C GLY A 150 2.38 -13.76 4.51
N ALA A 151 2.95 -12.62 4.86
CA ALA A 151 3.30 -12.27 6.23
C ALA A 151 3.18 -10.77 6.49
N ILE A 152 3.21 -10.39 7.77
CA ILE A 152 3.37 -9.01 8.22
C ILE A 152 4.68 -8.92 8.98
N TYR A 153 5.47 -7.91 8.65
CA TYR A 153 6.77 -7.66 9.23
C TYR A 153 6.82 -6.33 9.97
N TRP A 154 7.70 -6.26 10.93
CA TRP A 154 8.18 -5.05 11.57
C TRP A 154 9.69 -4.95 11.37
N ALA A 155 10.22 -3.75 11.09
CA ALA A 155 11.65 -3.58 10.87
C ALA A 155 12.13 -2.17 11.22
N LYS A 156 13.43 -2.05 11.49
CA LYS A 156 14.10 -0.76 11.66
C LYS A 156 14.52 -0.16 10.31
N PRO A 157 14.48 1.18 10.17
CA PRO A 157 14.83 1.85 8.92
C PRO A 157 16.33 1.82 8.59
N ASP A 158 17.17 1.46 9.55
CA ASP A 158 18.63 1.40 9.41
C ASP A 158 19.16 0.02 8.92
N GLY A 159 18.26 -0.94 8.66
CA GLY A 159 18.64 -2.29 8.23
C GLY A 159 19.10 -3.22 9.36
N SER A 160 19.06 -2.79 10.61
CA SER A 160 19.64 -3.54 11.74
C SER A 160 18.77 -4.67 12.29
N GLU A 161 17.46 -4.59 12.11
CA GLU A 161 16.52 -5.56 12.68
C GLU A 161 15.24 -5.68 11.83
N ILE A 162 14.82 -6.93 11.57
CA ILE A 162 13.54 -7.29 10.96
C ILE A 162 12.93 -8.46 11.73
N ARG A 163 11.61 -8.42 11.95
CA ARG A 163 10.84 -9.47 12.61
C ARG A 163 9.62 -9.86 11.80
N GLU A 164 9.37 -11.15 11.66
CA GLU A 164 8.11 -11.69 11.17
C GLU A 164 7.09 -11.69 12.31
N VAL A 165 6.07 -10.86 12.21
CA VAL A 165 5.08 -10.63 13.29
C VAL A 165 3.90 -11.57 13.15
N ILE A 166 3.37 -11.70 11.93
CA ILE A 166 2.21 -12.54 11.62
C ILE A 166 2.52 -13.38 10.38
N GLN A 167 2.52 -14.69 10.56
CA GLN A 167 2.65 -15.68 9.50
C GLN A 167 1.96 -16.98 9.98
N PRO A 168 1.17 -17.67 9.16
CA PRO A 168 0.82 -17.32 7.77
C PRO A 168 -0.33 -16.33 7.66
N PHE A 169 -0.32 -15.52 6.60
CA PHE A 169 -1.42 -14.66 6.21
C PHE A 169 -1.79 -14.94 4.73
N THR A 170 -3.04 -14.74 4.34
CA THR A 170 -3.44 -14.90 2.93
C THR A 170 -3.42 -13.54 2.25
N THR A 171 -2.47 -13.33 1.36
CA THR A 171 -2.34 -12.11 0.54
C THR A 171 -2.56 -10.78 1.30
N PRO A 172 -1.79 -10.50 2.40
CA PRO A 172 -1.88 -9.22 3.07
C PRO A 172 -1.36 -8.12 2.13
N ASN A 173 -2.12 -7.01 2.05
CA ASN A 173 -1.88 -5.92 1.13
C ASN A 173 -1.80 -4.60 1.92
N GLY A 174 -2.78 -3.71 1.83
CA GLY A 174 -2.77 -2.45 2.55
C GLY A 174 -2.52 -2.58 4.04
N ILE A 175 -1.70 -1.69 4.60
CA ILE A 175 -1.37 -1.64 6.02
C ILE A 175 -1.43 -0.20 6.54
N GLY A 176 -1.95 0.00 7.75
CA GLY A 176 -2.05 1.33 8.36
C GLY A 176 -2.23 1.28 9.86
N LEU A 177 -1.94 2.38 10.51
CA LEU A 177 -2.05 2.55 11.96
C LEU A 177 -3.28 3.36 12.33
N SER A 178 -3.91 3.04 13.47
CA SER A 178 -4.95 3.90 14.06
C SER A 178 -4.35 5.26 14.51
N PRO A 179 -5.18 6.31 14.71
CA PRO A 179 -4.69 7.63 15.12
C PRO A 179 -3.87 7.65 16.43
N ASP A 180 -4.12 6.70 17.32
CA ASP A 180 -3.38 6.52 18.57
C ASP A 180 -2.26 5.46 18.47
N GLU A 181 -2.05 4.92 17.28
CA GLU A 181 -1.05 3.89 16.95
C GLU A 181 -1.14 2.61 17.80
N LYS A 182 -2.32 2.33 18.37
CA LYS A 182 -2.55 1.10 19.15
C LYS A 182 -3.14 -0.04 18.34
N THR A 183 -3.62 0.24 17.13
CA THR A 183 -4.21 -0.76 16.24
C THR A 183 -3.53 -0.73 14.88
N LEU A 184 -3.12 -1.89 14.42
CA LEU A 184 -2.63 -2.14 13.07
C LEU A 184 -3.76 -2.69 12.21
N TYR A 185 -4.12 -2.01 11.13
CA TYR A 185 -5.08 -2.46 10.14
C TYR A 185 -4.37 -3.12 8.97
N VAL A 186 -4.92 -4.24 8.49
CA VAL A 186 -4.37 -4.99 7.35
C VAL A 186 -5.49 -5.44 6.43
N ALA A 187 -5.39 -5.06 5.17
CA ALA A 187 -6.28 -5.52 4.11
C ALA A 187 -5.80 -6.86 3.55
N GLU A 188 -6.73 -7.75 3.23
CA GLU A 188 -6.49 -9.05 2.60
C GLU A 188 -7.11 -9.05 1.21
N THR A 189 -6.30 -9.27 0.18
CA THR A 189 -6.76 -9.16 -1.21
C THR A 189 -7.67 -10.31 -1.61
N GLU A 190 -7.19 -11.56 -1.55
CA GLU A 190 -7.95 -12.72 -2.05
C GLU A 190 -9.24 -12.98 -1.28
N GLY A 191 -9.27 -12.70 0.01
CA GLY A 191 -10.44 -12.87 0.86
C GLY A 191 -11.37 -11.65 0.88
N GLY A 192 -10.95 -10.49 0.38
CA GLY A 192 -11.71 -9.23 0.46
C GLY A 192 -12.04 -8.86 1.90
N ARG A 193 -11.09 -8.98 2.82
CA ARG A 193 -11.29 -8.78 4.26
C ARG A 193 -10.36 -7.73 4.82
N LEU A 194 -10.82 -6.99 5.82
CA LEU A 194 -10.01 -6.08 6.62
C LEU A 194 -9.89 -6.65 8.04
N PHE A 195 -8.66 -6.73 8.52
CA PHE A 195 -8.33 -7.17 9.88
C PHE A 195 -7.71 -6.03 10.70
N ALA A 196 -7.83 -6.14 12.02
CA ALA A 196 -7.21 -5.25 12.98
C ALA A 196 -6.49 -6.06 14.07
N TYR A 197 -5.32 -5.59 14.49
CA TYR A 197 -4.50 -6.17 15.53
C TYR A 197 -4.17 -5.13 16.58
N ASP A 198 -4.32 -5.45 17.84
CA ASP A 198 -3.88 -4.58 18.93
C ASP A 198 -2.35 -4.69 19.07
N ILE A 199 -1.65 -3.55 18.98
CA ILE A 199 -0.20 -3.48 19.08
C ILE A 199 0.19 -3.60 20.56
N ALA A 200 1.00 -4.62 20.88
CA ALA A 200 1.48 -4.90 22.24
C ALA A 200 2.87 -4.30 22.51
N GLY A 201 3.64 -4.05 21.46
CA GLY A 201 5.00 -3.51 21.55
C GLY A 201 5.67 -3.39 20.20
N ASP A 202 6.97 -3.10 20.19
CA ASP A 202 7.77 -2.98 18.97
C ASP A 202 7.85 -4.33 18.26
N GLY A 203 7.17 -4.45 17.11
CA GLY A 203 7.05 -5.70 16.37
C GLY A 203 6.23 -6.78 17.08
N GLU A 204 5.32 -6.41 17.97
CA GLU A 204 4.47 -7.34 18.70
C GLU A 204 2.99 -6.94 18.60
N VAL A 205 2.12 -7.93 18.42
CA VAL A 205 0.66 -7.76 18.38
C VAL A 205 -0.02 -8.82 19.25
N GLU A 206 -1.18 -8.47 19.81
CA GLU A 206 -2.04 -9.43 20.45
C GLU A 206 -2.78 -10.26 19.40
N LYS A 207 -2.80 -11.59 19.58
CA LYS A 207 -3.43 -12.53 18.64
C LYS A 207 -4.64 -13.20 19.27
N LEU A 208 -5.78 -13.11 18.61
CA LEU A 208 -6.96 -13.88 18.97
C LEU A 208 -6.72 -15.38 18.72
N PRO A 209 -7.18 -16.25 19.63
CA PRO A 209 -6.96 -17.69 19.48
C PRO A 209 -7.85 -18.28 18.39
N TYR A 210 -7.39 -19.40 17.80
CA TYR A 210 -8.24 -20.23 16.96
C TYR A 210 -9.36 -20.92 17.83
N PRO A 211 -10.61 -21.02 17.36
CA PRO A 211 -11.13 -20.68 16.03
C PRO A 211 -11.70 -19.24 15.91
N GLN A 212 -11.49 -18.39 16.89
CA GLN A 212 -11.99 -17.00 16.89
C GLN A 212 -11.38 -16.18 15.73
N SER A 213 -10.12 -16.45 15.41
CA SER A 213 -9.45 -15.91 14.24
C SER A 213 -8.55 -16.95 13.56
N ILE A 214 -8.41 -16.86 12.23
CA ILE A 214 -7.56 -17.76 11.43
C ILE A 214 -6.10 -17.28 11.36
N ASN A 215 -5.87 -15.97 11.56
CA ASN A 215 -4.57 -15.30 11.48
C ASN A 215 -4.23 -14.49 12.74
N GLY A 216 -5.11 -14.54 13.76
CA GLY A 216 -4.97 -13.83 15.02
C GLY A 216 -5.59 -12.43 15.03
N GLY A 217 -5.96 -11.85 13.89
CA GLY A 217 -6.56 -10.52 13.82
C GLY A 217 -8.06 -10.52 14.11
N ARG A 218 -8.55 -9.41 14.67
CA ARG A 218 -9.97 -9.12 14.77
C ARG A 218 -10.49 -8.76 13.37
N TYR A 219 -11.56 -9.42 12.96
CA TYR A 219 -12.26 -9.10 11.72
C TYR A 219 -12.96 -7.74 11.83
N VAL A 220 -12.74 -6.85 10.87
CA VAL A 220 -13.35 -5.52 10.81
C VAL A 220 -14.50 -5.51 9.82
N THR A 221 -14.23 -5.85 8.56
CA THR A 221 -15.26 -5.91 7.52
C THR A 221 -14.79 -6.75 6.34
N SER A 222 -15.75 -7.14 5.52
CA SER A 222 -15.53 -7.62 4.15
C SER A 222 -16.60 -7.04 3.26
N ASP A 223 -16.35 -7.05 1.99
CA ASP A 223 -17.36 -6.67 1.02
C ASP A 223 -17.94 -7.89 0.30
N THR A 224 -19.13 -7.75 -0.25
CA THR A 224 -19.81 -8.81 -0.97
C THR A 224 -19.62 -8.66 -2.49
N GLY A 225 -19.60 -9.78 -3.21
CA GLY A 225 -19.44 -9.80 -4.67
C GLY A 225 -17.98 -9.91 -5.09
N MET A 226 -17.69 -9.47 -6.32
CA MET A 226 -16.33 -9.48 -6.90
C MET A 226 -15.55 -8.24 -6.45
N ARG A 227 -15.20 -8.19 -5.16
CA ARG A 227 -14.42 -7.13 -4.55
C ARG A 227 -13.24 -7.70 -3.81
N ARG A 228 -12.07 -7.16 -4.08
CA ARG A 228 -10.82 -7.50 -3.38
C ARG A 228 -10.22 -6.24 -2.81
N PHE A 229 -9.76 -6.30 -1.57
CA PHE A 229 -9.12 -5.17 -0.92
C PHE A 229 -7.66 -5.08 -1.33
N ASP A 230 -7.22 -3.84 -1.59
CA ASP A 230 -5.87 -3.48 -1.98
C ASP A 230 -5.25 -2.58 -0.90
N SER A 231 -4.46 -1.59 -1.25
CA SER A 231 -3.83 -0.67 -0.31
C SER A 231 -4.86 0.20 0.45
N LEU A 232 -4.45 0.84 1.53
CA LEU A 232 -5.36 1.61 2.38
C LEU A 232 -4.73 2.88 2.94
N ALA A 233 -5.59 3.83 3.32
CA ALA A 233 -5.25 4.95 4.18
C ALA A 233 -6.26 5.08 5.32
N VAL A 234 -5.86 5.75 6.41
CA VAL A 234 -6.70 5.95 7.59
C VAL A 234 -7.15 7.42 7.66
N GLU A 235 -8.42 7.66 8.00
CA GLU A 235 -8.93 9.01 8.31
C GLU A 235 -8.55 9.42 9.75
N ALA A 236 -8.48 10.70 10.03
CA ALA A 236 -8.25 11.22 11.38
C ALA A 236 -9.30 10.75 12.41
N SER A 237 -10.49 10.38 11.94
CA SER A 237 -11.56 9.76 12.74
C SER A 237 -11.30 8.30 13.09
N GLY A 238 -10.31 7.65 12.46
CA GLY A 238 -10.02 6.23 12.57
C GLY A 238 -10.71 5.34 11.55
N ASN A 239 -11.57 5.88 10.65
CA ASN A 239 -12.10 5.09 9.55
C ASN A 239 -10.97 4.65 8.61
N VAL A 240 -11.10 3.47 8.03
CA VAL A 240 -10.11 2.90 7.13
C VAL A 240 -10.64 2.94 5.70
N CYS A 241 -9.98 3.69 4.84
CA CYS A 241 -10.30 3.83 3.42
C CYS A 241 -9.49 2.80 2.63
N VAL A 242 -10.14 1.74 2.18
CA VAL A 242 -9.50 0.61 1.49
C VAL A 242 -9.78 0.70 0.00
N ALA A 243 -8.74 0.76 -0.80
CA ALA A 243 -8.87 0.63 -2.25
C ALA A 243 -9.42 -0.75 -2.60
N THR A 244 -10.36 -0.77 -3.54
CA THR A 244 -11.20 -1.95 -3.79
C THR A 244 -11.17 -2.29 -5.27
N LEU A 245 -10.58 -3.43 -5.59
CA LEU A 245 -10.41 -3.94 -6.94
C LEU A 245 -11.72 -4.51 -7.51
N PHE A 246 -11.76 -4.67 -8.83
CA PHE A 246 -12.82 -5.19 -9.69
C PHE A 246 -14.06 -4.30 -9.78
N THR A 247 -14.73 -4.02 -8.68
CA THR A 247 -15.85 -3.05 -8.68
C THR A 247 -15.34 -1.62 -8.87
N GLY A 248 -14.11 -1.34 -8.45
CA GLY A 248 -13.44 -0.06 -8.68
C GLY A 248 -13.91 1.07 -7.77
N GLY A 249 -13.25 1.26 -6.64
CA GLY A 249 -13.59 2.32 -5.71
C GLY A 249 -12.86 2.25 -4.37
N ILE A 250 -13.31 3.05 -3.42
CA ILE A 250 -12.81 3.08 -2.05
C ILE A 250 -13.91 2.59 -1.10
N THR A 251 -13.67 1.51 -0.39
CA THR A 251 -14.50 1.03 0.72
C THR A 251 -14.06 1.74 2.00
N VAL A 252 -14.93 2.51 2.62
CA VAL A 252 -14.67 3.15 3.91
C VAL A 252 -15.23 2.28 5.01
N ALA A 253 -14.33 1.70 5.82
CA ALA A 253 -14.67 0.84 6.96
C ALA A 253 -14.61 1.60 8.28
N LYS A 254 -15.51 1.28 9.21
CA LYS A 254 -15.48 1.83 10.57
C LYS A 254 -14.48 1.06 11.44
N PRO A 255 -13.75 1.69 12.37
CA PRO A 255 -12.79 1.01 13.22
C PRO A 255 -13.42 -0.07 14.12
N GLU A 256 -14.67 0.12 14.55
CA GLU A 256 -15.44 -0.86 15.32
C GLU A 256 -16.00 -2.00 14.50
N GLY A 257 -16.02 -1.87 13.17
CA GLY A 257 -16.48 -2.87 12.21
C GLY A 257 -17.61 -2.40 11.31
N GLY A 258 -17.69 -3.04 10.14
CA GLY A 258 -18.67 -2.76 9.10
C GLY A 258 -18.26 -1.62 8.15
N THR A 259 -18.91 -1.59 7.00
CA THR A 259 -18.69 -0.58 5.96
C THR A 259 -19.54 0.67 6.24
N LEU A 260 -18.92 1.85 6.18
CA LEU A 260 -19.59 3.14 6.29
C LEU A 260 -20.18 3.56 4.94
N GLU A 261 -19.35 3.51 3.89
CA GLU A 261 -19.72 3.88 2.52
C GLU A 261 -18.79 3.23 1.50
N PHE A 262 -19.22 3.25 0.24
CA PHE A 262 -18.41 2.90 -0.92
C PHE A 262 -18.40 4.07 -1.90
N VAL A 263 -17.21 4.53 -2.29
CA VAL A 263 -16.99 5.62 -3.23
C VAL A 263 -16.49 5.03 -4.54
N GLU A 264 -17.35 4.95 -5.55
CA GLU A 264 -17.04 4.39 -6.86
C GLU A 264 -16.11 5.32 -7.65
N THR A 265 -15.06 4.77 -8.26
CA THR A 265 -14.09 5.50 -9.11
C THR A 265 -14.22 5.17 -10.60
N GLY A 266 -14.81 4.00 -10.90
CA GLY A 266 -14.97 3.52 -12.29
C GLY A 266 -13.75 2.81 -12.87
N ASP A 267 -12.66 2.62 -12.10
CA ASP A 267 -11.49 1.83 -12.50
C ASP A 267 -11.43 0.53 -11.70
N GLY A 268 -11.50 -0.62 -12.39
CA GLY A 268 -11.44 -1.95 -11.75
C GLY A 268 -10.13 -2.27 -11.03
N TYR A 269 -9.08 -1.45 -11.21
CA TYR A 269 -7.83 -1.47 -10.45
C TYR A 269 -7.62 -0.13 -9.75
N THR A 270 -8.59 0.27 -8.92
CA THR A 270 -8.39 1.31 -7.92
C THR A 270 -7.52 0.71 -6.82
N THR A 271 -6.23 1.04 -6.82
CA THR A 271 -5.22 0.30 -6.07
C THR A 271 -4.81 0.96 -4.77
N ASN A 272 -4.84 2.30 -4.69
CA ASN A 272 -4.39 3.00 -3.49
C ASN A 272 -5.06 4.37 -3.33
N ILE A 273 -5.01 4.90 -2.12
CA ILE A 273 -5.48 6.23 -1.73
C ILE A 273 -4.52 6.83 -0.71
N CYS A 274 -4.20 8.12 -0.84
CA CYS A 274 -3.55 8.89 0.21
C CYS A 274 -4.24 10.24 0.41
N PHE A 275 -3.94 10.90 1.53
CA PHE A 275 -4.53 12.18 1.89
C PHE A 275 -3.49 13.30 1.88
N GLY A 276 -3.89 14.47 1.40
CA GLY A 276 -3.08 15.66 1.40
C GLY A 276 -3.92 16.94 1.24
N GLY A 277 -3.30 17.99 0.73
CA GLY A 277 -3.93 19.29 0.61
C GLY A 277 -4.17 19.97 1.94
N GLU A 278 -4.95 21.06 1.94
CA GLU A 278 -5.28 21.79 3.15
C GLU A 278 -6.11 20.90 4.09
N ASN A 279 -5.68 20.81 5.36
CA ASN A 279 -6.31 19.99 6.40
C ASN A 279 -6.43 18.50 6.06
N LEU A 280 -5.63 17.96 5.11
CA LEU A 280 -5.68 16.57 4.66
C LEU A 280 -7.09 16.15 4.15
N GLN A 281 -7.84 17.08 3.58
CA GLN A 281 -9.18 16.86 3.02
C GLN A 281 -9.18 16.70 1.50
N LYS A 282 -8.03 16.42 0.90
CA LYS A 282 -7.92 16.03 -0.48
C LYS A 282 -7.44 14.58 -0.56
N ALA A 283 -8.18 13.73 -1.26
CA ALA A 283 -7.76 12.37 -1.55
C ALA A 283 -7.08 12.33 -2.92
N TYR A 284 -5.96 11.61 -3.00
CA TYR A 284 -5.26 11.25 -4.22
C TYR A 284 -5.35 9.74 -4.39
N ILE A 285 -5.81 9.30 -5.56
CA ILE A 285 -6.16 7.91 -5.81
C ILE A 285 -5.47 7.43 -7.09
N THR A 286 -4.85 6.25 -7.02
CA THR A 286 -4.26 5.59 -8.18
C THR A 286 -5.31 4.70 -8.86
N LEU A 287 -5.54 4.96 -10.15
CA LEU A 287 -6.40 4.21 -11.03
C LEU A 287 -5.52 3.45 -12.02
N SER A 288 -5.07 2.26 -11.58
CA SER A 288 -3.89 1.61 -12.16
C SER A 288 -4.18 0.91 -13.48
N TRP A 289 -5.42 0.47 -13.71
CA TRP A 289 -5.85 -0.06 -15.00
C TRP A 289 -5.69 0.96 -16.13
N GLN A 290 -6.11 2.19 -15.86
CA GLN A 290 -6.06 3.29 -16.83
C GLN A 290 -4.74 4.07 -16.78
N GLY A 291 -3.87 3.79 -15.80
CA GLY A 291 -2.61 4.52 -15.61
C GLY A 291 -2.81 5.98 -15.21
N LEU A 292 -3.78 6.25 -14.33
CA LEU A 292 -4.14 7.60 -13.91
C LEU A 292 -3.80 7.85 -12.43
N LEU A 293 -3.44 9.10 -12.14
CA LEU A 293 -3.52 9.68 -10.80
C LEU A 293 -4.65 10.71 -10.80
N VAL A 294 -5.62 10.53 -9.90
CA VAL A 294 -6.75 11.44 -9.74
C VAL A 294 -6.80 12.03 -8.34
N GLU A 295 -7.46 13.19 -8.21
CA GLU A 295 -7.77 13.80 -6.91
C GLU A 295 -9.26 14.08 -6.77
N CYS A 296 -9.74 14.16 -5.53
CA CYS A 296 -11.05 14.70 -5.20
C CYS A 296 -11.04 15.34 -3.82
N ASP A 297 -12.01 16.20 -3.55
CA ASP A 297 -12.28 16.67 -2.20
C ASP A 297 -12.88 15.52 -1.38
N TRP A 298 -12.25 15.23 -0.22
CA TRP A 298 -12.69 14.16 0.66
C TRP A 298 -13.48 14.74 1.84
N PRO A 299 -14.62 14.17 2.20
CA PRO A 299 -15.52 14.78 3.19
C PRO A 299 -14.96 14.82 4.62
N ARG A 300 -13.95 14.02 4.91
CA ARG A 300 -13.32 13.88 6.24
C ARG A 300 -11.80 14.00 6.12
N PRO A 301 -11.12 14.61 7.10
CA PRO A 301 -9.67 14.72 7.04
C PRO A 301 -9.00 13.33 7.10
N GLY A 302 -7.95 13.14 6.33
CA GLY A 302 -7.02 12.02 6.47
C GLY A 302 -6.24 12.09 7.78
N LEU A 303 -5.66 10.97 8.18
CA LEU A 303 -4.73 10.90 9.30
C LEU A 303 -3.38 11.48 8.88
N ALA A 304 -2.84 12.40 9.69
CA ALA A 304 -1.48 12.88 9.51
C ALA A 304 -0.48 11.74 9.76
N LEU A 305 0.39 11.50 8.76
CA LEU A 305 1.40 10.45 8.81
C LEU A 305 2.68 10.94 9.49
N ASN A 306 3.32 10.06 10.27
CA ASN A 306 4.61 10.33 10.87
C ASN A 306 5.65 10.62 9.77
N PHE A 307 6.56 11.57 10.04
CA PHE A 307 7.66 11.97 9.16
C PHE A 307 7.25 12.59 7.80
N LEU A 308 5.95 12.81 7.59
CA LEU A 308 5.44 13.45 6.37
C LEU A 308 4.71 14.76 6.69
N ASN A 309 3.64 14.71 7.49
CA ASN A 309 2.76 15.86 7.75
C ASN A 309 2.21 15.89 9.21
N LYS A 310 2.83 15.12 10.11
CA LYS A 310 2.56 15.13 11.56
C LYS A 310 3.64 15.89 12.31
#